data_d10daa99f0cc10c326ce466048f61791
#
_entry.id   d10daa99f0cc10c326ce466048f61791
#
_cell.length_a   1.000
_cell.length_b   1.000
_cell.length_c   1.000
_cell.angle_alpha   90.00
_cell.angle_beta   90.00
_cell.angle_gamma   90.00
#
_symmetry.space_group_name_H-M   'P 1'
#
loop_
_entity.id
_entity.type
_entity.pdbx_description
1 polymer ?
#
loop_
_entity_poly.entity_id
_entity_poly.type
_entity_poly.pdbx_seq_one_letter_code
_entity_poly.pdbx_strand_id
1 'polypeptide(L)'
;MKKLLFLIFCFGCIACTTSGSSQADKNQNNPSKEDAQVSSPVVMNPQHQAFALWISGLSTQDTSAGYLKYQESSNNIWRKVVAGKINPILNFRDSFLAPVKKVRKLFYPFSGGDFLYANVFFPEIDTLIMVGLEPPGSLFIPDSLPTPERQSYLSKLSQSLFFSNELGFFRTLSMEKELKQIRLNGTLHPIVFYLARSGYQINRILPSKLLSDGSLAVSADTSRTQSNIIYYQKAGETKERVLYYFSIDLSDSGLKQTPAFTQFLKNQGEFGVFLKAASYLLHQAPFSTIRGHILEQSSVLLQDDSGVPLKFLKNQFDDIQVFGEYTQTIPLFASFYQPELKSLFADSAKVRKTGFIIGYNQQFRQTNLIFAKKMRTL
;
A
#
# COMPACT_ATOMS: atom_id res chain seq x y z
N MET A 1 20.94 -6.28 23.74
CA MET A 1 20.98 -6.43 22.28
C MET A 1 20.39 -7.80 21.91
N LYS A 2 19.08 -7.87 21.64
CA LYS A 2 18.40 -9.12 21.27
C LYS A 2 18.51 -9.31 19.76
N LYS A 3 19.13 -10.43 19.35
CA LYS A 3 19.28 -10.83 17.95
C LYS A 3 17.89 -11.02 17.32
N LEU A 4 17.61 -10.26 16.29
CA LEU A 4 16.39 -10.39 15.48
C LEU A 4 16.64 -11.47 14.43
N LEU A 5 16.12 -12.68 14.68
CA LEU A 5 16.25 -13.83 13.79
C LEU A 5 15.20 -13.71 12.68
N PHE A 6 15.61 -13.41 11.45
CA PHE A 6 14.78 -13.51 10.26
C PHE A 6 14.86 -14.95 9.72
N LEU A 7 13.79 -15.71 9.85
CA LEU A 7 13.66 -17.01 9.19
C LEU A 7 13.18 -16.81 7.76
N ILE A 8 14.05 -17.11 6.81
CA ILE A 8 13.70 -17.31 5.39
C ILE A 8 13.22 -18.74 5.27
N PHE A 9 11.94 -18.95 5.01
CA PHE A 9 11.39 -20.28 4.70
C PHE A 9 11.55 -20.54 3.20
N CYS A 10 12.46 -21.44 2.86
CA CYS A 10 12.45 -22.12 1.56
C CYS A 10 11.37 -23.20 1.58
N PHE A 11 10.34 -23.06 0.77
CA PHE A 11 9.38 -24.16 0.52
C PHE A 11 9.89 -25.05 -0.60
N GLY A 12 10.13 -26.32 -0.24
CA GLY A 12 10.46 -27.37 -1.18
C GLY A 12 9.23 -27.81 -1.97
N CYS A 13 9.41 -27.99 -3.26
CA CYS A 13 8.44 -28.56 -4.19
C CYS A 13 8.10 -30.00 -3.86
N ILE A 14 6.83 -30.33 -3.81
CA ILE A 14 6.32 -31.69 -4.05
C ILE A 14 5.42 -31.62 -5.27
N ALA A 15 5.87 -32.26 -6.34
CA ALA A 15 5.10 -32.47 -7.55
C ALA A 15 4.19 -33.70 -7.38
N CYS A 16 2.91 -33.54 -7.69
CA CYS A 16 2.02 -34.68 -8.00
C CYS A 16 1.36 -34.44 -9.36
N THR A 17 1.71 -35.32 -10.28
CA THR A 17 1.10 -35.46 -11.60
C THR A 17 -0.18 -36.26 -11.51
N THR A 18 -1.27 -35.80 -12.11
CA THR A 18 -2.32 -36.68 -12.65
C THR A 18 -2.90 -36.07 -13.93
N SER A 19 -2.82 -36.86 -14.98
CA SER A 19 -3.38 -36.68 -16.32
C SER A 19 -4.88 -37.00 -16.33
N GLY A 20 -5.65 -36.20 -17.07
CA GLY A 20 -7.05 -36.52 -17.39
C GLY A 20 -7.53 -35.67 -18.55
N SER A 21 -7.65 -36.31 -19.71
CA SER A 21 -8.19 -35.79 -20.98
C SER A 21 -9.70 -35.79 -20.97
N SER A 22 -10.38 -34.77 -21.50
CA SER A 22 -11.61 -34.94 -22.30
C SER A 22 -11.98 -33.69 -23.10
N GLN A 23 -12.59 -33.97 -24.20
CA GLN A 23 -12.82 -33.26 -25.42
C GLN A 23 -13.73 -32.03 -25.36
N ALA A 24 -13.63 -31.27 -26.44
CA ALA A 24 -14.29 -30.06 -26.85
C ALA A 24 -15.81 -30.20 -27.01
N ASP A 25 -16.50 -29.08 -26.73
CA ASP A 25 -17.69 -28.71 -27.47
C ASP A 25 -17.68 -27.21 -27.81
N LYS A 26 -17.79 -26.97 -29.12
CA LYS A 26 -17.88 -25.62 -29.72
C LYS A 26 -19.35 -25.16 -29.63
N ASN A 27 -19.59 -24.01 -29.03
CA ASN A 27 -20.75 -23.23 -29.44
C ASN A 27 -20.36 -21.73 -29.38
N GLN A 28 -20.32 -21.15 -30.58
CA GLN A 28 -20.17 -19.72 -30.81
C GLN A 28 -21.52 -19.05 -30.49
N ASN A 29 -21.53 -18.10 -29.57
CA ASN A 29 -22.45 -16.99 -29.59
C ASN A 29 -21.73 -15.74 -29.11
N ASN A 30 -21.57 -14.82 -30.03
CA ASN A 30 -20.93 -13.51 -29.87
C ASN A 30 -22.02 -12.54 -29.35
N PRO A 31 -21.90 -11.91 -28.20
CA PRO A 31 -22.62 -10.70 -27.91
C PRO A 31 -21.73 -9.48 -28.08
N SER A 32 -22.21 -8.55 -28.87
CA SER A 32 -21.75 -7.22 -29.14
C SER A 32 -21.26 -6.46 -27.89
N LYS A 33 -20.12 -5.78 -28.06
CA LYS A 33 -19.64 -4.76 -27.14
C LYS A 33 -20.63 -3.60 -27.11
N GLU A 34 -21.34 -3.45 -26.04
CA GLU A 34 -21.91 -2.18 -25.63
C GLU A 34 -21.23 -1.72 -24.34
N ASP A 35 -20.56 -0.58 -24.45
CA ASP A 35 -19.99 0.16 -23.34
C ASP A 35 -21.12 0.67 -22.43
N ALA A 36 -21.51 -0.12 -21.47
CA ALA A 36 -22.40 0.31 -20.40
C ALA A 36 -21.57 0.70 -19.16
N GLN A 37 -20.97 1.88 -19.18
CA GLN A 37 -20.69 2.62 -17.95
C GLN A 37 -22.03 3.04 -17.33
N VAL A 38 -22.68 2.12 -16.66
CA VAL A 38 -23.79 2.45 -15.77
C VAL A 38 -23.17 3.04 -14.51
N SER A 39 -23.18 4.35 -14.40
CA SER A 39 -22.97 5.07 -13.15
C SER A 39 -24.16 4.77 -12.23
N SER A 40 -24.15 3.62 -11.60
CA SER A 40 -25.08 3.34 -10.50
C SER A 40 -24.85 4.39 -9.41
N PRO A 41 -25.93 4.94 -8.80
CA PRO A 41 -25.78 5.92 -7.72
C PRO A 41 -24.87 5.33 -6.65
N VAL A 42 -23.99 6.16 -6.11
CA VAL A 42 -23.03 5.79 -5.04
C VAL A 42 -23.85 5.33 -3.83
N VAL A 43 -24.01 4.01 -3.68
CA VAL A 43 -24.69 3.45 -2.51
C VAL A 43 -23.70 3.43 -1.37
N MET A 44 -23.82 4.39 -0.46
CA MET A 44 -23.05 4.41 0.78
C MET A 44 -23.53 3.31 1.72
N ASN A 45 -22.57 2.57 2.30
CA ASN A 45 -22.84 1.68 3.42
C ASN A 45 -22.55 2.43 4.74
N PRO A 46 -23.57 2.87 5.49
CA PRO A 46 -23.37 3.67 6.70
C PRO A 46 -22.59 2.93 7.78
N GLN A 47 -22.63 1.59 7.81
CA GLN A 47 -21.89 0.78 8.78
C GLN A 47 -20.37 0.86 8.51
N HIS A 48 -19.94 0.90 7.24
CA HIS A 48 -18.53 1.04 6.91
C HIS A 48 -17.97 2.40 7.34
N GLN A 49 -18.73 3.47 7.12
CA GLN A 49 -18.36 4.80 7.58
C GLN A 49 -18.37 4.91 9.12
N ALA A 50 -19.39 4.36 9.79
CA ALA A 50 -19.46 4.33 11.24
C ALA A 50 -18.27 3.58 11.86
N PHE A 51 -17.90 2.42 11.28
CA PHE A 51 -16.71 1.67 11.67
C PHE A 51 -15.44 2.52 11.50
N ALA A 52 -15.28 3.17 10.36
CA ALA A 52 -14.10 4.01 10.08
C ALA A 52 -13.95 5.14 11.10
N LEU A 53 -15.02 5.82 11.42
CA LEU A 53 -15.03 6.88 12.45
C LEU A 53 -14.71 6.33 13.83
N TRP A 54 -15.24 5.16 14.16
CA TRP A 54 -15.02 4.54 15.47
C TRP A 54 -13.55 4.11 15.65
N ILE A 55 -12.97 3.35 14.72
CA ILE A 55 -11.58 2.88 14.86
C ILE A 55 -10.58 4.03 14.79
N SER A 56 -10.91 5.13 14.13
CA SER A 56 -10.04 6.31 14.02
C SER A 56 -10.15 7.27 15.21
N GLY A 57 -11.03 6.99 16.19
CA GLY A 57 -11.29 7.88 17.31
C GLY A 57 -12.00 9.17 16.90
N LEU A 58 -12.82 9.12 15.85
CA LEU A 58 -13.61 10.26 15.34
C LEU A 58 -15.13 10.10 15.55
N SER A 59 -15.57 8.95 16.07
CA SER A 59 -16.99 8.72 16.36
C SER A 59 -17.47 9.61 17.51
N THR A 60 -18.67 10.15 17.36
CA THR A 60 -19.40 10.88 18.40
C THR A 60 -20.50 10.04 19.07
N GLN A 61 -20.69 8.80 18.62
CA GLN A 61 -21.75 7.89 19.08
C GLN A 61 -21.33 7.07 20.30
N ASP A 62 -20.05 6.67 20.39
CA ASP A 62 -19.55 5.92 21.55
C ASP A 62 -19.04 6.92 22.62
N THR A 63 -19.82 7.07 23.68
CA THR A 63 -19.52 7.97 24.82
C THR A 63 -18.97 7.23 26.04
N SER A 64 -18.60 5.94 25.89
CA SER A 64 -18.01 5.18 26.98
C SER A 64 -16.66 5.79 27.42
N ALA A 65 -16.38 5.78 28.72
CA ALA A 65 -15.15 6.35 29.27
C ALA A 65 -13.88 5.76 28.62
N GLY A 66 -13.90 4.46 28.29
CA GLY A 66 -12.81 3.78 27.61
C GLY A 66 -12.60 4.30 26.19
N TYR A 67 -13.67 4.53 25.44
CA TYR A 67 -13.60 5.11 24.10
C TYR A 67 -13.15 6.56 24.11
N LEU A 68 -13.65 7.39 25.00
CA LEU A 68 -13.25 8.78 25.12
C LEU A 68 -11.74 8.91 25.41
N LYS A 69 -11.19 8.05 26.27
CA LYS A 69 -9.75 7.98 26.51
C LYS A 69 -8.96 7.57 25.27
N TYR A 70 -9.46 6.59 24.50
CA TYR A 70 -8.89 6.21 23.21
C TYR A 70 -8.91 7.38 22.22
N GLN A 71 -10.04 8.05 22.10
CA GLN A 71 -10.23 9.21 21.22
C GLN A 71 -9.22 10.32 21.52
N GLU A 72 -9.08 10.69 22.80
CA GLU A 72 -8.10 11.69 23.22
C GLU A 72 -6.66 11.27 22.87
N SER A 73 -6.28 10.04 23.18
CA SER A 73 -4.96 9.48 22.86
C SER A 73 -4.70 9.49 21.36
N SER A 74 -5.66 9.01 20.56
CA SER A 74 -5.57 8.99 19.10
C SER A 74 -5.43 10.40 18.52
N ASN A 75 -6.17 11.38 19.03
CA ASN A 75 -6.07 12.77 18.60
C ASN A 75 -4.71 13.38 18.93
N ASN A 76 -4.17 13.07 20.11
CA ASN A 76 -2.84 13.52 20.51
C ASN A 76 -1.73 12.95 19.61
N ILE A 77 -1.79 11.65 19.32
CA ILE A 77 -0.85 10.99 18.42
C ILE A 77 -0.97 11.57 17.00
N TRP A 78 -2.20 11.71 16.50
CA TRP A 78 -2.43 12.23 15.16
C TRP A 78 -1.89 13.65 14.97
N ARG A 79 -2.08 14.54 15.96
CA ARG A 79 -1.49 15.88 15.91
C ARG A 79 0.03 15.87 15.79
N LYS A 80 0.71 14.94 16.49
CA LYS A 80 2.18 14.75 16.38
C LYS A 80 2.57 14.24 15.00
N VAL A 81 1.81 13.28 14.44
CA VAL A 81 2.04 12.75 13.08
C VAL A 81 1.88 13.86 12.04
N VAL A 82 0.82 14.67 12.15
CA VAL A 82 0.59 15.80 11.24
C VAL A 82 1.75 16.79 11.31
N ALA A 83 2.11 17.23 12.50
CA ALA A 83 3.16 18.25 12.68
C ALA A 83 4.56 17.73 12.31
N GLY A 84 4.89 16.50 12.72
CA GLY A 84 6.25 15.97 12.60
C GLY A 84 6.54 15.21 11.31
N LYS A 85 5.51 14.76 10.59
CA LYS A 85 5.68 13.94 9.38
C LYS A 85 4.89 14.48 8.19
N ILE A 86 3.57 14.66 8.32
CA ILE A 86 2.74 15.04 7.18
C ILE A 86 3.13 16.42 6.67
N ASN A 87 3.15 17.45 7.52
CA ASN A 87 3.44 18.82 7.09
C ASN A 87 4.83 18.98 6.45
N PRO A 88 5.93 18.41 7.01
CA PRO A 88 7.22 18.41 6.32
C PRO A 88 7.20 17.76 4.95
N ILE A 89 6.50 16.62 4.79
CA ILE A 89 6.36 15.94 3.49
C ILE A 89 5.55 16.80 2.50
N LEU A 90 4.45 17.41 2.95
CA LEU A 90 3.63 18.30 2.11
C LEU A 90 4.46 19.48 1.58
N ASN A 91 5.18 20.16 2.46
CA ASN A 91 6.04 21.29 2.09
C ASN A 91 7.12 20.88 1.07
N PHE A 92 7.75 19.73 1.30
CA PHE A 92 8.78 19.19 0.40
C PHE A 92 8.17 18.79 -0.95
N ARG A 93 7.08 18.04 -0.96
CA ARG A 93 6.36 17.63 -2.16
C ARG A 93 5.96 18.83 -3.01
N ASP A 94 5.37 19.84 -2.37
CA ASP A 94 4.86 21.01 -3.07
C ASP A 94 5.97 21.87 -3.67
N SER A 95 7.16 21.84 -3.06
CA SER A 95 8.33 22.56 -3.52
C SER A 95 9.13 21.82 -4.61
N PHE A 96 9.21 20.48 -4.52
CA PHE A 96 10.20 19.72 -5.32
C PHE A 96 9.62 18.57 -6.13
N LEU A 97 8.40 18.12 -5.86
CA LEU A 97 7.81 16.96 -6.52
C LEU A 97 6.50 17.32 -7.28
N ALA A 98 6.48 18.46 -7.96
CA ALA A 98 5.29 18.90 -8.69
C ALA A 98 4.66 17.83 -9.62
N PRO A 99 5.42 16.97 -10.33
CA PRO A 99 4.84 15.94 -11.19
C PRO A 99 3.99 14.91 -10.47
N VAL A 100 4.25 14.60 -9.19
CA VAL A 100 3.45 13.61 -8.43
C VAL A 100 2.00 14.07 -8.25
N LYS A 101 1.73 15.38 -8.27
CA LYS A 101 0.38 15.94 -8.20
C LYS A 101 -0.48 15.63 -9.43
N LYS A 102 0.14 15.24 -10.54
CA LYS A 102 -0.57 14.87 -11.78
C LYS A 102 -0.90 13.39 -11.86
N VAL A 103 -0.37 12.58 -10.94
CA VAL A 103 -0.61 11.15 -10.90
C VAL A 103 -2.05 10.90 -10.44
N ARG A 104 -2.83 10.23 -11.27
CA ARG A 104 -4.23 9.87 -10.97
C ARG A 104 -4.38 8.41 -10.58
N LYS A 105 -3.49 7.56 -11.03
CA LYS A 105 -3.43 6.14 -10.71
C LYS A 105 -2.08 5.81 -10.10
N LEU A 106 -2.05 5.17 -8.95
CA LEU A 106 -0.84 4.84 -8.20
C LEU A 106 -0.77 3.33 -7.93
N PHE A 107 0.35 2.73 -8.26
CA PHE A 107 0.70 1.38 -7.85
C PHE A 107 1.70 1.42 -6.69
N TYR A 108 1.34 0.79 -5.56
CA TYR A 108 2.16 0.71 -4.37
C TYR A 108 2.38 -0.76 -3.97
N PRO A 109 3.31 -1.48 -4.63
CA PRO A 109 3.68 -2.83 -4.23
C PRO A 109 4.42 -2.84 -2.89
N PHE A 110 4.33 -3.95 -2.17
CA PHE A 110 4.94 -4.15 -0.85
C PHE A 110 4.49 -3.13 0.21
N SER A 111 3.28 -2.61 0.06
CA SER A 111 2.76 -1.51 0.87
C SER A 111 2.26 -1.94 2.25
N GLY A 112 1.82 -3.21 2.41
CA GLY A 112 0.99 -3.53 3.57
C GLY A 112 -0.19 -2.57 3.67
N GLY A 113 -0.51 -2.11 4.88
CA GLY A 113 -1.60 -1.14 5.13
C GLY A 113 -1.21 0.34 5.03
N ASP A 114 -0.11 0.69 4.35
CA ASP A 114 0.47 2.04 4.35
C ASP A 114 -0.24 3.03 3.40
N PHE A 115 -1.50 3.28 3.62
CA PHE A 115 -2.25 4.30 2.88
C PHE A 115 -1.70 5.71 3.12
N LEU A 116 -1.25 6.02 4.35
CA LEU A 116 -0.91 7.38 4.75
C LEU A 116 0.13 8.03 3.85
N TYR A 117 1.26 7.38 3.64
CA TYR A 117 2.36 7.95 2.86
C TYR A 117 2.01 8.02 1.36
N ALA A 118 1.30 7.04 0.81
CA ALA A 118 0.79 7.10 -0.55
C ALA A 118 -0.08 8.34 -0.76
N ASN A 119 -1.03 8.60 0.17
CA ASN A 119 -1.93 9.75 0.10
C ASN A 119 -1.20 11.10 0.26
N VAL A 120 -0.20 11.18 1.16
CA VAL A 120 0.51 12.44 1.41
C VAL A 120 1.40 12.83 0.22
N PHE A 121 2.09 11.86 -0.40
CA PHE A 121 2.91 12.14 -1.57
C PHE A 121 2.08 12.34 -2.85
N PHE A 122 0.98 11.60 -3.02
CA PHE A 122 0.15 11.61 -4.22
C PHE A 122 -1.30 12.03 -3.90
N PRO A 123 -1.56 13.32 -3.70
CA PRO A 123 -2.85 13.80 -3.16
C PRO A 123 -4.02 13.68 -4.15
N GLU A 124 -3.72 13.53 -5.44
CA GLU A 124 -4.71 13.61 -6.52
C GLU A 124 -5.04 12.24 -7.13
N ILE A 125 -4.63 11.15 -6.47
CA ILE A 125 -4.94 9.80 -6.95
C ILE A 125 -6.44 9.52 -6.90
N ASP A 126 -6.94 8.98 -7.99
CA ASP A 126 -8.30 8.48 -8.14
C ASP A 126 -8.35 6.97 -7.94
N THR A 127 -7.25 6.29 -8.33
CA THR A 127 -7.10 4.85 -8.21
C THR A 127 -5.79 4.55 -7.48
N LEU A 128 -5.88 3.85 -6.36
CA LEU A 128 -4.73 3.35 -5.60
C LEU A 128 -4.72 1.83 -5.61
N ILE A 129 -3.61 1.23 -6.05
CA ILE A 129 -3.41 -0.22 -6.08
C ILE A 129 -2.34 -0.56 -5.05
N MET A 130 -2.73 -1.19 -3.95
CA MET A 130 -1.85 -1.60 -2.85
C MET A 130 -1.71 -3.11 -2.84
N VAL A 131 -0.50 -3.61 -2.61
CA VAL A 131 -0.21 -5.05 -2.50
C VAL A 131 0.65 -5.31 -1.28
N GLY A 132 0.26 -6.33 -0.51
CA GLY A 132 1.02 -6.89 0.60
C GLY A 132 0.93 -8.41 0.62
N LEU A 133 1.57 -9.04 1.58
CA LEU A 133 1.42 -10.49 1.85
C LEU A 133 0.33 -10.75 2.88
N GLU A 134 0.02 -9.75 3.69
CA GLU A 134 -0.99 -9.86 4.73
C GLU A 134 -2.38 -9.96 4.11
N PRO A 135 -3.28 -10.78 4.70
CA PRO A 135 -4.65 -10.84 4.24
C PRO A 135 -5.33 -9.46 4.39
N PRO A 136 -6.31 -9.14 3.55
CA PRO A 136 -7.08 -7.91 3.71
C PRO A 136 -7.80 -7.84 5.07
N GLY A 137 -8.30 -8.96 5.56
CA GLY A 137 -9.15 -9.02 6.74
C GLY A 137 -10.60 -8.65 6.44
N SER A 138 -11.41 -8.59 7.48
CA SER A 138 -12.84 -8.26 7.40
C SER A 138 -13.23 -7.21 8.42
N LEU A 139 -14.25 -6.41 8.11
CA LEU A 139 -14.86 -5.50 9.07
C LEU A 139 -15.80 -6.26 10.00
N PHE A 140 -16.07 -5.66 11.15
CA PHE A 140 -17.09 -6.09 12.09
C PHE A 140 -17.90 -4.88 12.57
N ILE A 141 -19.05 -5.12 13.14
CA ILE A 141 -19.85 -4.07 13.76
C ILE A 141 -19.32 -3.86 15.20
N PRO A 142 -18.82 -2.66 15.59
CA PRO A 142 -18.24 -2.45 16.92
C PRO A 142 -19.18 -2.84 18.06
N ASP A 143 -20.47 -2.56 17.91
CA ASP A 143 -21.47 -2.87 18.94
C ASP A 143 -21.76 -4.37 19.06
N SER A 144 -21.31 -5.20 18.12
CA SER A 144 -21.36 -6.68 18.26
C SER A 144 -20.32 -7.23 19.24
N LEU A 145 -19.37 -6.41 19.69
CA LEU A 145 -18.34 -6.80 20.64
C LEU A 145 -18.73 -6.38 22.07
N PRO A 146 -18.51 -7.24 23.08
CA PRO A 146 -18.54 -6.85 24.48
C PRO A 146 -17.57 -5.69 24.76
N THR A 147 -17.91 -4.82 25.72
CA THR A 147 -17.10 -3.64 26.07
C THR A 147 -15.62 -3.95 26.35
N PRO A 148 -15.25 -5.00 27.10
CA PRO A 148 -13.84 -5.34 27.33
C PRO A 148 -13.10 -5.71 26.03
N GLU A 149 -13.78 -6.41 25.10
CA GLU A 149 -13.20 -6.78 23.82
C GLU A 149 -12.99 -5.56 22.94
N ARG A 150 -13.93 -4.59 22.92
CA ARG A 150 -13.78 -3.32 22.22
C ARG A 150 -12.56 -2.54 22.69
N GLN A 151 -12.36 -2.43 24.01
CA GLN A 151 -11.22 -1.73 24.58
C GLN A 151 -9.90 -2.44 24.25
N SER A 152 -9.86 -3.77 24.37
CA SER A 152 -8.70 -4.57 24.00
C SER A 152 -8.36 -4.39 22.52
N TYR A 153 -9.37 -4.40 21.65
CA TYR A 153 -9.20 -4.18 20.22
C TYR A 153 -8.56 -2.81 19.91
N LEU A 154 -9.13 -1.72 20.47
CA LEU A 154 -8.62 -0.36 20.23
C LEU A 154 -7.20 -0.16 20.78
N SER A 155 -6.89 -0.75 21.92
CA SER A 155 -5.53 -0.74 22.50
C SER A 155 -4.51 -1.40 21.56
N LYS A 156 -4.86 -2.54 20.98
CA LYS A 156 -3.98 -3.30 20.08
C LYS A 156 -3.87 -2.67 18.70
N LEU A 157 -4.95 -2.07 18.18
CA LEU A 157 -4.89 -1.24 17.00
C LEU A 157 -3.92 -0.07 17.20
N SER A 158 -3.99 0.62 18.35
CA SER A 158 -3.05 1.70 18.68
C SER A 158 -1.59 1.23 18.70
N GLN A 159 -1.31 0.05 19.25
CA GLN A 159 0.04 -0.54 19.27
C GLN A 159 0.52 -0.86 17.84
N SER A 160 -0.35 -1.41 17.01
CA SER A 160 -0.08 -1.71 15.60
C SER A 160 0.24 -0.45 14.80
N LEU A 161 -0.54 0.61 14.99
CA LEU A 161 -0.34 1.90 14.32
C LEU A 161 0.89 2.65 14.83
N PHE A 162 1.35 2.37 16.07
CA PHE A 162 2.53 3.00 16.63
C PHE A 162 3.76 2.80 15.74
N PHE A 163 4.00 1.58 15.25
CA PHE A 163 5.15 1.31 14.38
C PHE A 163 5.06 2.07 13.05
N SER A 164 3.90 2.15 12.44
CA SER A 164 3.71 2.94 11.23
C SER A 164 3.90 4.44 11.51
N ASN A 165 3.37 4.93 12.61
CA ASN A 165 3.43 6.32 12.99
C ASN A 165 4.85 6.75 13.39
N GLU A 166 5.58 5.93 14.13
CA GLU A 166 6.92 6.27 14.62
C GLU A 166 8.02 5.90 13.62
N LEU A 167 7.99 4.68 13.07
CA LEU A 167 9.05 4.17 12.21
C LEU A 167 8.81 4.47 10.73
N GLY A 168 7.60 4.86 10.34
CA GLY A 168 7.27 5.16 8.95
C GLY A 168 7.23 3.94 8.03
N PHE A 169 7.09 2.72 8.58
CA PHE A 169 6.84 1.48 7.84
C PHE A 169 6.08 0.47 8.68
N PHE A 170 5.36 -0.45 8.03
CA PHE A 170 4.67 -1.55 8.70
C PHE A 170 5.62 -2.72 8.98
N ARG A 171 5.56 -3.27 10.19
CA ARG A 171 6.28 -4.51 10.55
C ARG A 171 5.32 -5.68 10.41
N THR A 172 5.27 -6.24 9.20
CA THR A 172 4.30 -7.22 8.77
C THR A 172 4.25 -8.51 9.61
N LEU A 173 5.39 -9.14 9.89
CA LEU A 173 5.44 -10.41 10.64
C LEU A 173 5.10 -10.27 12.13
N SER A 174 5.41 -9.14 12.75
CA SER A 174 5.04 -8.89 14.15
C SER A 174 3.55 -8.62 14.27
N MET A 175 2.99 -7.86 13.32
CA MET A 175 1.56 -7.56 13.27
C MET A 175 0.72 -8.83 13.08
N GLU A 176 1.13 -9.75 12.21
CA GLU A 176 0.36 -10.98 11.97
C GLU A 176 0.21 -11.83 13.24
N LYS A 177 1.28 -11.97 14.04
CA LYS A 177 1.23 -12.72 15.30
C LYS A 177 0.41 -12.02 16.39
N GLU A 178 0.52 -10.71 16.48
CA GLU A 178 -0.20 -9.90 17.47
C GLU A 178 -1.68 -9.71 17.08
N LEU A 179 -1.97 -9.63 15.78
CA LEU A 179 -3.30 -9.39 15.25
C LEU A 179 -4.17 -10.67 15.19
N LYS A 180 -3.57 -11.85 14.95
CA LYS A 180 -4.31 -13.13 14.93
C LYS A 180 -5.06 -13.43 16.23
N GLN A 181 -4.57 -12.93 17.36
CA GLN A 181 -5.21 -13.16 18.67
C GLN A 181 -6.46 -12.31 18.92
N ILE A 182 -6.81 -11.33 18.01
CA ILE A 182 -7.77 -10.29 18.36
C ILE A 182 -8.73 -9.87 17.25
N ARG A 183 -9.09 -10.69 16.30
CA ARG A 183 -9.96 -10.28 15.18
C ARG A 183 -9.40 -9.12 14.30
N LEU A 184 -8.21 -8.60 14.57
CA LEU A 184 -7.45 -7.75 13.66
C LEU A 184 -6.74 -8.64 12.65
N ASN A 185 -7.50 -9.21 11.73
CA ASN A 185 -7.03 -10.28 10.86
C ASN A 185 -6.54 -9.77 9.48
N GLY A 186 -6.11 -8.49 9.40
CA GLY A 186 -5.59 -7.98 8.12
C GLY A 186 -5.32 -6.49 8.07
N THR A 187 -4.99 -6.02 6.87
CA THR A 187 -4.55 -4.65 6.58
C THR A 187 -5.69 -3.65 6.44
N LEU A 188 -6.93 -4.13 6.32
CA LEU A 188 -8.09 -3.27 6.12
C LEU A 188 -8.26 -2.22 7.24
N HIS A 189 -8.03 -2.61 8.50
CA HIS A 189 -8.21 -1.73 9.65
C HIS A 189 -7.24 -0.51 9.64
N PRO A 190 -5.91 -0.68 9.48
CA PRO A 190 -5.03 0.47 9.34
C PRO A 190 -5.33 1.31 8.10
N ILE A 191 -5.70 0.72 6.96
CA ILE A 191 -6.09 1.48 5.76
C ILE A 191 -7.30 2.36 6.07
N VAL A 192 -8.36 1.78 6.65
CA VAL A 192 -9.59 2.49 7.01
C VAL A 192 -9.33 3.59 8.07
N PHE A 193 -8.47 3.30 9.06
CA PHE A 193 -8.04 4.29 10.04
C PHE A 193 -7.40 5.51 9.36
N TYR A 194 -6.44 5.31 8.47
CA TYR A 194 -5.75 6.41 7.80
C TYR A 194 -6.63 7.13 6.79
N LEU A 195 -7.54 6.43 6.09
CA LEU A 195 -8.55 7.07 5.25
C LEU A 195 -9.37 8.07 6.06
N ALA A 196 -9.96 7.64 7.18
CA ALA A 196 -10.78 8.51 8.02
C ALA A 196 -9.96 9.68 8.62
N ARG A 197 -8.75 9.42 9.12
CA ARG A 197 -7.86 10.46 9.66
C ARG A 197 -7.36 11.44 8.61
N SER A 198 -7.33 11.04 7.34
CA SER A 198 -7.00 11.92 6.21
C SER A 198 -8.21 12.71 5.68
N GLY A 199 -9.37 12.63 6.34
CA GLY A 199 -10.57 13.37 5.97
C GLY A 199 -11.39 12.75 4.84
N TYR A 200 -11.23 11.45 4.60
CA TYR A 200 -12.05 10.73 3.64
C TYR A 200 -13.26 10.07 4.31
N GLN A 201 -14.36 10.03 3.57
CA GLN A 201 -15.55 9.22 3.87
C GLN A 201 -15.45 7.89 3.10
N ILE A 202 -15.80 6.80 3.76
CA ILE A 202 -15.82 5.48 3.15
C ILE A 202 -17.23 5.18 2.67
N ASN A 203 -17.38 5.05 1.37
CA ASN A 203 -18.67 4.76 0.77
C ASN A 203 -19.02 3.28 0.92
N ARG A 204 -18.13 2.39 0.51
CA ARG A 204 -18.31 0.94 0.62
C ARG A 204 -16.98 0.19 0.56
N ILE A 205 -16.94 -0.95 1.18
CA ILE A 205 -15.82 -1.91 1.13
C ILE A 205 -16.39 -3.23 0.64
N LEU A 206 -15.82 -3.74 -0.45
CA LEU A 206 -16.31 -4.93 -1.13
C LEU A 206 -15.20 -5.97 -1.18
N PRO A 207 -15.36 -7.12 -0.51
CA PRO A 207 -14.52 -8.27 -0.74
C PRO A 207 -14.55 -8.66 -2.21
N SER A 208 -13.41 -8.99 -2.78
CA SER A 208 -13.32 -9.27 -4.22
C SER A 208 -12.37 -10.41 -4.53
N LYS A 209 -12.49 -10.94 -5.74
CA LYS A 209 -11.58 -11.93 -6.32
C LYS A 209 -11.18 -11.51 -7.74
N LEU A 210 -9.96 -11.82 -8.12
CA LEU A 210 -9.47 -11.65 -9.47
C LEU A 210 -10.06 -12.73 -10.38
N LEU A 211 -10.53 -12.32 -11.56
CA LEU A 211 -10.94 -13.21 -12.64
C LEU A 211 -9.77 -13.38 -13.63
N SER A 212 -9.82 -14.40 -14.46
CA SER A 212 -8.74 -14.77 -15.39
C SER A 212 -8.38 -13.67 -16.39
N ASP A 213 -9.34 -12.79 -16.74
CA ASP A 213 -9.16 -11.63 -17.62
C ASP A 213 -8.56 -10.40 -16.91
N GLY A 214 -8.26 -10.52 -15.61
CA GLY A 214 -7.76 -9.43 -14.78
C GLY A 214 -8.84 -8.48 -14.27
N SER A 215 -10.12 -8.77 -14.49
CA SER A 215 -11.20 -8.02 -13.85
C SER A 215 -11.43 -8.47 -12.41
N LEU A 216 -12.21 -7.69 -11.64
CA LEU A 216 -12.56 -8.01 -10.26
C LEU A 216 -14.05 -8.30 -10.14
N ALA A 217 -14.37 -9.43 -9.53
CA ALA A 217 -15.74 -9.75 -9.12
C ALA A 217 -15.92 -9.59 -7.61
N VAL A 218 -17.03 -9.04 -7.17
CA VAL A 218 -17.39 -8.99 -5.75
C VAL A 218 -17.60 -10.41 -5.24
N SER A 219 -17.01 -10.72 -4.08
CA SER A 219 -17.11 -12.03 -3.43
C SER A 219 -18.10 -11.98 -2.27
N ALA A 220 -19.04 -12.91 -2.24
CA ALA A 220 -19.92 -13.09 -1.08
C ALA A 220 -19.19 -13.77 0.10
N ASP A 221 -18.14 -14.56 -0.17
CA ASP A 221 -17.31 -15.22 0.85
C ASP A 221 -16.18 -14.29 1.30
N THR A 222 -16.34 -13.74 2.50
CA THR A 222 -15.34 -12.86 3.13
C THR A 222 -14.22 -13.63 3.82
N SER A 223 -14.37 -14.93 4.05
CA SER A 223 -13.44 -15.74 4.84
C SER A 223 -12.14 -16.10 4.09
N ARG A 224 -12.19 -16.10 2.77
CA ARG A 224 -11.07 -16.47 1.87
C ARG A 224 -10.69 -15.37 0.88
N THR A 225 -11.09 -14.15 1.17
CA THR A 225 -10.87 -13.02 0.26
C THR A 225 -9.39 -12.64 0.24
N GLN A 226 -8.79 -12.63 -0.94
CA GLN A 226 -7.42 -12.16 -1.17
C GLN A 226 -7.35 -10.70 -1.59
N SER A 227 -8.50 -10.06 -1.84
CA SER A 227 -8.54 -8.66 -2.24
C SER A 227 -9.79 -7.96 -1.74
N ASN A 228 -9.67 -6.64 -1.54
CA ASN A 228 -10.78 -5.75 -1.25
C ASN A 228 -10.79 -4.55 -2.19
N ILE A 229 -11.98 -4.09 -2.54
CA ILE A 229 -12.21 -2.83 -3.23
C ILE A 229 -12.79 -1.85 -2.20
N ILE A 230 -12.13 -0.73 -1.99
CA ILE A 230 -12.58 0.32 -1.08
C ILE A 230 -12.94 1.54 -1.92
N TYR A 231 -14.20 1.92 -1.91
CA TYR A 231 -14.67 3.17 -2.53
C TYR A 231 -14.76 4.25 -1.45
N TYR A 232 -14.17 5.38 -1.72
CA TYR A 232 -14.08 6.47 -0.77
C TYR A 232 -14.09 7.82 -1.47
N GLN A 233 -14.44 8.88 -0.75
CA GLN A 233 -14.44 10.24 -1.27
C GLN A 233 -13.93 11.21 -0.20
N LYS A 234 -13.38 12.34 -0.61
CA LYS A 234 -13.02 13.38 0.33
C LYS A 234 -14.27 14.07 0.86
N ALA A 235 -14.29 14.37 2.14
CA ALA A 235 -15.42 15.06 2.74
C ALA A 235 -15.73 16.38 2.01
N GLY A 236 -16.98 16.55 1.56
CA GLY A 236 -17.42 17.70 0.79
C GLY A 236 -17.18 17.61 -0.72
N GLU A 237 -16.50 16.59 -1.23
CA GLU A 237 -16.38 16.30 -2.67
C GLU A 237 -17.41 15.25 -3.11
N THR A 238 -17.80 15.30 -4.39
CA THR A 238 -18.68 14.27 -5.02
C THR A 238 -17.88 13.20 -5.74
N LYS A 239 -16.59 13.42 -5.94
CA LYS A 239 -15.72 12.52 -6.68
C LYS A 239 -15.40 11.27 -5.87
N GLU A 240 -15.87 10.11 -6.33
CA GLU A 240 -15.50 8.82 -5.76
C GLU A 240 -14.12 8.39 -6.24
N ARG A 241 -13.32 7.86 -5.32
CA ARG A 241 -12.01 7.27 -5.52
C ARG A 241 -12.05 5.78 -5.19
N VAL A 242 -11.12 5.03 -5.73
CA VAL A 242 -11.02 3.58 -5.48
C VAL A 242 -9.65 3.18 -4.99
N LEU A 243 -9.62 2.34 -3.96
CA LEU A 243 -8.43 1.64 -3.49
C LEU A 243 -8.65 0.14 -3.67
N TYR A 244 -7.75 -0.49 -4.38
CA TYR A 244 -7.63 -1.95 -4.48
C TYR A 244 -6.53 -2.42 -3.53
N TYR A 245 -6.85 -3.31 -2.61
CA TYR A 245 -5.86 -4.00 -1.81
C TYR A 245 -5.82 -5.48 -2.19
N PHE A 246 -4.61 -5.99 -2.45
CA PHE A 246 -4.37 -7.38 -2.78
C PHE A 246 -3.39 -8.02 -1.82
N SER A 247 -3.70 -9.24 -1.37
CA SER A 247 -2.79 -10.13 -0.66
C SER A 247 -2.20 -11.12 -1.67
N ILE A 248 -1.06 -10.76 -2.28
CA ILE A 248 -0.45 -11.53 -3.38
C ILE A 248 1.07 -11.56 -3.20
N ASP A 249 1.67 -12.72 -3.39
CA ASP A 249 3.11 -12.87 -3.56
C ASP A 249 3.55 -12.34 -4.92
N LEU A 250 4.30 -11.23 -4.91
CA LEU A 250 4.81 -10.58 -6.12
C LEU A 250 6.11 -11.20 -6.66
N SER A 251 6.60 -12.29 -6.08
CA SER A 251 7.70 -13.05 -6.67
C SER A 251 7.29 -13.65 -8.02
N ASP A 252 8.28 -13.97 -8.85
CA ASP A 252 8.04 -14.61 -10.17
C ASP A 252 7.26 -15.94 -10.03
N SER A 253 7.48 -16.68 -8.94
CA SER A 253 6.72 -17.90 -8.63
C SER A 253 5.28 -17.58 -8.19
N GLY A 254 5.07 -16.57 -7.36
CA GLY A 254 3.74 -16.14 -6.93
C GLY A 254 2.91 -15.59 -8.09
N LEU A 255 3.51 -14.79 -8.96
CA LEU A 255 2.83 -14.26 -10.16
C LEU A 255 2.47 -15.34 -11.17
N LYS A 256 3.27 -16.42 -11.29
CA LYS A 256 2.90 -17.61 -12.09
C LYS A 256 1.68 -18.34 -11.53
N GLN A 257 1.50 -18.32 -10.20
CA GLN A 257 0.31 -18.90 -9.56
C GLN A 257 -0.90 -17.98 -9.64
N THR A 258 -0.69 -16.66 -9.82
CA THR A 258 -1.74 -15.65 -9.90
C THR A 258 -1.62 -14.81 -11.18
N PRO A 259 -1.70 -15.43 -12.38
CA PRO A 259 -1.50 -14.71 -13.65
C PRO A 259 -2.56 -13.62 -13.89
N ALA A 260 -3.74 -13.77 -13.30
CA ALA A 260 -4.80 -12.77 -13.34
C ALA A 260 -4.35 -11.42 -12.77
N PHE A 261 -3.45 -11.38 -11.79
CA PHE A 261 -2.94 -10.12 -11.26
C PHE A 261 -2.03 -9.39 -12.27
N THR A 262 -1.21 -10.13 -12.99
CA THR A 262 -0.41 -9.58 -14.08
C THR A 262 -1.30 -8.98 -15.18
N GLN A 263 -2.41 -9.67 -15.50
CA GLN A 263 -3.40 -9.14 -16.45
C GLN A 263 -4.13 -7.92 -15.88
N PHE A 264 -4.49 -7.92 -14.59
CA PHE A 264 -5.06 -6.74 -13.92
C PHE A 264 -4.12 -5.53 -14.04
N LEU A 265 -2.82 -5.67 -13.77
CA LEU A 265 -1.86 -4.57 -13.91
C LEU A 265 -1.77 -4.06 -15.36
N LYS A 266 -1.73 -4.96 -16.36
CA LYS A 266 -1.74 -4.57 -17.78
C LYS A 266 -3.00 -3.77 -18.15
N ASN A 267 -4.16 -4.20 -17.66
CA ASN A 267 -5.43 -3.52 -17.88
C ASN A 267 -5.47 -2.10 -17.26
N GLN A 268 -4.60 -1.84 -16.26
CA GLN A 268 -4.51 -0.49 -15.67
C GLN A 268 -3.83 0.52 -16.59
N GLY A 269 -3.05 0.09 -17.58
CA GLY A 269 -2.25 0.99 -18.40
C GLY A 269 -1.14 1.69 -17.60
N GLU A 270 -0.92 2.98 -17.87
CA GLU A 270 0.11 3.78 -17.20
C GLU A 270 -0.32 4.18 -15.76
N PHE A 271 0.63 4.17 -14.84
CA PHE A 271 0.45 4.60 -13.45
C PHE A 271 1.72 5.26 -12.88
N GLY A 272 1.59 5.97 -11.77
CA GLY A 272 2.71 6.29 -10.90
C GLY A 272 3.07 5.11 -10.01
N VAL A 273 4.30 5.05 -9.53
CA VAL A 273 4.75 4.02 -8.59
C VAL A 273 5.31 4.65 -7.33
N PHE A 274 4.94 4.11 -6.18
CA PHE A 274 5.52 4.46 -4.90
C PHE A 274 6.13 3.20 -4.24
N LEU A 275 7.38 3.31 -3.80
CA LEU A 275 8.10 2.21 -3.12
C LEU A 275 8.81 2.76 -1.90
N LYS A 276 8.53 2.19 -0.75
CA LYS A 276 9.12 2.59 0.52
C LYS A 276 9.31 1.37 1.41
N ALA A 277 10.52 1.18 1.91
CA ALA A 277 10.87 0.04 2.77
C ALA A 277 10.48 -1.32 2.14
N ALA A 278 10.78 -1.50 0.84
CA ALA A 278 10.39 -2.65 0.03
C ALA A 278 11.31 -3.87 0.20
N SER A 279 12.06 -3.96 1.29
CA SER A 279 12.95 -5.07 1.66
C SER A 279 13.95 -5.48 0.57
N TYR A 280 14.27 -4.54 -0.34
CA TYR A 280 15.18 -4.78 -1.48
C TYR A 280 14.75 -5.97 -2.35
N LEU A 281 13.47 -6.33 -2.34
CA LEU A 281 12.96 -7.46 -3.12
C LEU A 281 13.16 -7.24 -4.62
N LEU A 282 12.98 -6.00 -5.09
CA LEU A 282 13.19 -5.65 -6.50
C LEU A 282 14.66 -5.66 -6.95
N HIS A 283 15.62 -5.84 -6.03
CA HIS A 283 17.03 -6.08 -6.34
C HIS A 283 17.28 -7.54 -6.74
N GLN A 284 16.41 -8.46 -6.34
CA GLN A 284 16.62 -9.90 -6.45
C GLN A 284 16.02 -10.43 -7.76
N ALA A 285 16.62 -11.51 -8.28
CA ALA A 285 16.17 -12.17 -9.50
C ALA A 285 14.72 -12.69 -9.43
N PRO A 286 14.26 -13.30 -8.30
CA PRO A 286 12.90 -13.81 -8.20
C PRO A 286 11.78 -12.74 -8.28
N PHE A 287 12.10 -11.47 -8.42
CA PHE A 287 11.14 -10.37 -8.58
C PHE A 287 11.29 -9.65 -9.93
N SER A 288 11.84 -10.34 -10.92
CA SER A 288 12.12 -9.78 -12.23
C SER A 288 10.83 -9.40 -13.00
N THR A 289 9.79 -10.21 -12.90
CA THR A 289 8.51 -9.97 -13.57
C THR A 289 7.83 -8.70 -13.08
N ILE A 290 7.67 -8.55 -11.76
CA ILE A 290 7.02 -7.34 -11.22
C ILE A 290 7.88 -6.09 -11.43
N ARG A 291 9.21 -6.21 -11.34
CA ARG A 291 10.13 -5.11 -11.67
C ARG A 291 9.96 -4.70 -13.14
N GLY A 292 9.79 -5.65 -14.06
CA GLY A 292 9.50 -5.37 -15.46
C GLY A 292 8.23 -4.54 -15.64
N HIS A 293 7.11 -4.94 -15.03
CA HIS A 293 5.85 -4.19 -15.05
C HIS A 293 5.99 -2.77 -14.47
N ILE A 294 6.71 -2.63 -13.35
CA ILE A 294 6.98 -1.32 -12.75
C ILE A 294 7.73 -0.43 -13.74
N LEU A 295 8.80 -0.93 -14.35
CA LEU A 295 9.63 -0.15 -15.29
C LEU A 295 8.88 0.20 -16.58
N GLU A 296 8.08 -0.72 -17.10
CA GLU A 296 7.36 -0.54 -18.36
C GLU A 296 6.19 0.44 -18.20
N GLN A 297 5.33 0.23 -17.20
CA GLN A 297 4.05 0.94 -17.08
C GLN A 297 4.12 2.22 -16.22
N SER A 298 5.22 2.50 -15.51
CA SER A 298 5.29 3.72 -14.71
C SER A 298 5.74 4.93 -15.53
N SER A 299 5.01 6.04 -15.39
CA SER A 299 5.42 7.36 -15.87
C SER A 299 6.24 8.14 -14.86
N VAL A 300 5.94 7.92 -13.58
CA VAL A 300 6.59 8.52 -12.42
C VAL A 300 6.84 7.46 -11.39
N LEU A 301 8.03 7.47 -10.82
CA LEU A 301 8.41 6.58 -9.72
C LEU A 301 9.02 7.40 -8.59
N LEU A 302 8.51 7.24 -7.38
CA LEU A 302 9.05 7.80 -6.15
C LEU A 302 9.39 6.65 -5.20
N GLN A 303 10.65 6.59 -4.76
CA GLN A 303 11.10 5.48 -3.92
C GLN A 303 12.21 5.86 -2.95
N ASP A 304 12.44 4.99 -1.96
CA ASP A 304 13.71 4.95 -1.24
C ASP A 304 14.70 3.96 -1.91
N ASP A 305 15.89 3.78 -1.35
CA ASP A 305 16.94 2.91 -1.90
C ASP A 305 16.57 1.41 -1.91
N SER A 306 15.52 1.02 -1.19
CA SER A 306 15.04 -0.37 -1.14
C SER A 306 14.16 -0.77 -2.33
N GLY A 307 13.79 0.19 -3.18
CA GLY A 307 12.94 -0.03 -4.35
C GLY A 307 13.68 -0.65 -5.55
N VAL A 308 13.42 -0.14 -6.75
CA VAL A 308 14.09 -0.58 -7.99
C VAL A 308 15.55 -0.10 -8.00
N PRO A 309 16.55 -0.97 -8.25
CA PRO A 309 17.94 -0.56 -8.36
C PRO A 309 18.19 0.52 -9.41
N LEU A 310 19.09 1.47 -9.09
CA LEU A 310 19.43 2.60 -9.95
C LEU A 310 19.80 2.18 -11.38
N LYS A 311 20.53 1.07 -11.53
CA LYS A 311 20.94 0.55 -12.85
C LYS A 311 19.76 0.28 -13.79
N PHE A 312 18.61 -0.14 -13.27
CA PHE A 312 17.41 -0.36 -14.08
C PHE A 312 16.65 0.95 -14.34
N LEU A 313 16.68 1.90 -13.38
CA LEU A 313 16.05 3.20 -13.56
C LEU A 313 16.71 4.00 -14.68
N LYS A 314 18.05 4.03 -14.74
CA LYS A 314 18.82 4.74 -15.75
C LYS A 314 18.47 4.33 -17.20
N ASN A 315 17.98 3.12 -17.40
CA ASN A 315 17.65 2.60 -18.72
C ASN A 315 16.20 2.90 -19.14
N GLN A 316 15.35 3.40 -18.23
CA GLN A 316 13.92 3.52 -18.47
C GLN A 316 13.36 4.91 -18.18
N PHE A 317 14.10 5.74 -17.43
CA PHE A 317 13.66 7.07 -17.04
C PHE A 317 14.65 8.12 -17.51
N ASP A 318 14.11 9.22 -18.02
CA ASP A 318 14.89 10.31 -18.61
C ASP A 318 15.38 11.32 -17.57
N ASP A 319 14.63 11.48 -16.47
CA ASP A 319 14.93 12.40 -15.37
C ASP A 319 14.96 11.62 -14.06
N ILE A 320 16.12 11.61 -13.40
CA ILE A 320 16.33 10.97 -12.09
C ILE A 320 16.90 12.01 -11.14
N GLN A 321 16.14 12.33 -10.12
CA GLN A 321 16.50 13.27 -9.06
C GLN A 321 16.61 12.54 -7.72
N VAL A 322 17.56 12.95 -6.89
CA VAL A 322 17.79 12.37 -5.55
C VAL A 322 17.69 13.45 -4.49
N PHE A 323 17.14 13.07 -3.33
CA PHE A 323 16.90 13.99 -2.20
C PHE A 323 17.25 13.33 -0.89
N GLY A 324 17.80 14.12 0.03
CA GLY A 324 18.21 13.64 1.36
C GLY A 324 19.63 13.13 1.38
N GLU A 325 19.87 11.95 1.91
CA GLU A 325 21.21 11.41 2.10
C GLU A 325 21.22 9.88 1.97
N TYR A 326 22.18 9.35 1.21
CA TYR A 326 22.43 7.93 1.09
C TYR A 326 23.89 7.64 1.43
N THR A 327 24.14 7.13 2.63
CA THR A 327 25.49 6.76 3.08
C THR A 327 25.73 5.27 2.97
N GLN A 328 24.73 4.48 3.38
CA GLN A 328 24.77 3.01 3.41
C GLN A 328 23.35 2.48 3.52
N THR A 329 23.19 1.19 3.28
CA THR A 329 21.99 0.45 3.65
C THR A 329 21.99 0.12 5.14
N ILE A 330 20.84 -0.28 5.71
CA ILE A 330 20.87 -0.84 7.06
C ILE A 330 21.65 -2.17 7.08
N PRO A 331 22.28 -2.57 8.21
CA PRO A 331 23.16 -3.75 8.27
C PRO A 331 22.52 -5.04 7.74
N LEU A 332 21.19 -5.21 7.95
CA LEU A 332 20.44 -6.36 7.47
C LEU A 332 20.48 -6.50 5.93
N PHE A 333 20.62 -5.39 5.22
CA PHE A 333 20.59 -5.31 3.75
C PHE A 333 21.93 -4.81 3.15
N ALA A 334 23.03 -4.99 3.86
CA ALA A 334 24.35 -4.49 3.44
C ALA A 334 24.78 -4.98 2.03
N SER A 335 24.35 -6.19 1.64
CA SER A 335 24.63 -6.74 0.31
C SER A 335 23.95 -6.00 -0.85
N PHE A 336 22.96 -5.16 -0.57
CA PHE A 336 22.23 -4.37 -1.57
C PHE A 336 22.73 -2.93 -1.70
N TYR A 337 23.85 -2.61 -1.06
CA TYR A 337 24.47 -1.29 -1.21
C TYR A 337 24.79 -0.97 -2.67
N GLN A 338 24.49 0.25 -3.10
CA GLN A 338 24.65 0.73 -4.47
C GLN A 338 25.69 1.84 -4.57
N PRO A 339 26.95 1.55 -4.95
CA PRO A 339 28.00 2.57 -5.09
C PRO A 339 27.63 3.70 -6.04
N GLU A 340 26.99 3.37 -7.19
CA GLU A 340 26.55 4.38 -8.14
C GLU A 340 25.48 5.33 -7.55
N LEU A 341 24.57 4.80 -6.74
CA LEU A 341 23.58 5.61 -6.04
C LEU A 341 24.27 6.55 -5.05
N LYS A 342 25.25 6.04 -4.29
CA LYS A 342 26.09 6.87 -3.41
C LYS A 342 26.73 8.02 -4.15
N SER A 343 27.24 7.77 -5.35
CA SER A 343 27.85 8.83 -6.19
C SER A 343 26.86 9.93 -6.59
N LEU A 344 25.60 9.57 -6.88
CA LEU A 344 24.56 10.57 -7.16
C LEU A 344 24.24 11.44 -5.93
N PHE A 345 24.24 10.86 -4.73
CA PHE A 345 24.00 11.62 -3.50
C PHE A 345 25.24 12.41 -3.02
N ALA A 346 26.41 12.16 -3.57
CA ALA A 346 27.63 12.89 -3.22
C ALA A 346 27.69 14.30 -3.84
N ASP A 347 26.93 14.60 -4.88
CA ASP A 347 26.84 15.92 -5.50
C ASP A 347 25.97 16.84 -4.64
N SER A 348 26.55 17.35 -3.54
CA SER A 348 25.87 18.18 -2.55
C SER A 348 25.26 19.48 -3.11
N ALA A 349 25.71 19.94 -4.26
CA ALA A 349 25.16 21.12 -4.92
C ALA A 349 23.79 20.85 -5.54
N LYS A 350 23.51 19.59 -5.88
CA LYS A 350 22.24 19.16 -6.53
C LYS A 350 21.29 18.48 -5.56
N VAL A 351 21.79 17.88 -4.47
CA VAL A 351 20.98 17.11 -3.53
C VAL A 351 20.38 18.02 -2.46
N ARG A 352 19.06 18.02 -2.35
CA ARG A 352 18.31 18.82 -1.35
C ARG A 352 17.92 17.97 -0.15
N LYS A 353 17.96 18.53 1.05
CA LYS A 353 17.49 17.88 2.27
C LYS A 353 15.97 17.71 2.23
N THR A 354 15.47 16.59 2.77
CA THR A 354 14.03 16.29 2.79
C THR A 354 13.28 16.98 3.92
N GLY A 355 13.93 17.23 5.07
CA GLY A 355 13.28 17.78 6.26
C GLY A 355 12.37 16.79 7.01
N PHE A 356 12.29 15.54 6.56
CA PHE A 356 11.51 14.46 7.18
C PHE A 356 12.26 13.13 7.07
N ILE A 357 11.81 12.13 7.82
CA ILE A 357 12.42 10.79 7.83
C ILE A 357 11.36 9.76 7.46
N ILE A 358 11.68 8.90 6.47
CA ILE A 358 10.88 7.75 6.05
C ILE A 358 11.78 6.54 5.73
N GLY A 359 11.18 5.36 5.67
CA GLY A 359 11.86 4.13 5.27
C GLY A 359 12.81 3.57 6.33
N TYR A 360 13.72 2.70 5.90
CA TYR A 360 14.61 1.96 6.81
C TYR A 360 15.70 2.82 7.47
N ASN A 361 16.07 3.93 6.88
CA ASN A 361 17.18 4.76 7.36
C ASN A 361 16.81 5.67 8.54
N GLN A 362 15.63 5.48 9.12
CA GLN A 362 15.21 6.22 10.30
C GLN A 362 16.21 6.07 11.48
N GLN A 363 16.80 4.89 11.68
CA GLN A 363 17.81 4.69 12.71
C GLN A 363 19.05 5.58 12.55
N PHE A 364 19.35 6.03 11.32
CA PHE A 364 20.44 6.98 11.01
C PHE A 364 19.94 8.42 10.92
N ARG A 365 18.65 8.67 11.18
CA ARG A 365 17.98 9.96 10.99
C ARG A 365 18.16 10.53 9.57
N GLN A 366 18.18 9.65 8.58
CA GLN A 366 18.37 9.98 7.18
C GLN A 366 17.16 9.55 6.36
N THR A 367 16.93 10.24 5.29
CA THR A 367 16.00 9.83 4.22
C THR A 367 16.75 9.89 2.92
N ASN A 368 16.71 8.81 2.17
CA ASN A 368 17.10 8.84 0.77
C ASN A 368 15.83 8.70 -0.07
N LEU A 369 15.62 9.64 -0.95
CA LEU A 369 14.47 9.65 -1.83
C LEU A 369 14.94 9.80 -3.27
N ILE A 370 14.45 8.92 -4.14
CA ILE A 370 14.73 8.88 -5.55
C ILE A 370 13.42 9.16 -6.28
N PHE A 371 13.41 10.21 -7.08
CA PHE A 371 12.32 10.54 -7.98
C PHE A 371 12.77 10.29 -9.40
N ALA A 372 12.03 9.47 -10.14
CA ALA A 372 12.32 9.18 -11.54
C ALA A 372 11.08 9.45 -12.40
N LYS A 373 11.28 10.05 -13.58
CA LYS A 373 10.22 10.44 -14.51
C LYS A 373 10.60 10.10 -15.94
N LYS A 374 9.65 9.55 -16.70
CA LYS A 374 9.74 9.45 -18.15
C LYS A 374 9.32 10.78 -18.78
N MET A 375 10.15 11.34 -19.64
CA MET A 375 9.71 12.43 -20.50
C MET A 375 8.88 11.81 -21.62
N ARG A 376 7.62 12.18 -21.71
CA ARG A 376 6.80 11.79 -22.86
C ARG A 376 7.42 12.45 -24.11
N THR A 377 7.78 11.65 -25.09
CA THR A 377 7.93 12.17 -26.47
C THR A 377 6.54 12.67 -26.84
N LEU A 378 6.39 13.98 -26.97
CA LEU A 378 5.18 14.64 -27.47
C LEU A 378 4.93 14.23 -28.91
#